data_f0e5296c7bab743e6ec0e0bc142a8190
#
_entry.id   f0e5296c7bab743e6ec0e0bc142a8190
#
_cell.length_a   1.000
_cell.length_b   1.000
_cell.length_c   1.000
_cell.angle_alpha   90.00
_cell.angle_beta   90.00
_cell.angle_gamma   90.00
#
_symmetry.space_group_name_H-M   'P 1'
#
loop_
_entity.id
_entity.type
_entity.pdbx_description
1 polymer ?
#
loop_
_entity_poly.entity_id
_entity_poly.type
_entity_poly.pdbx_seq_one_letter_code
_entity_poly.pdbx_strand_id
1 'polypeptide(L)'
;FYGKHYDRVYITSLFTFYYNQTVKTIKSYEKLISPEKIFIGGIMVSLMKEKIKEDIDDRISILTGLLTDSSILGLGDSVNIDIRPLDYSILDDIVYKYPAGDNYFAYISRGCTNKCSFCAVPILEPEFCMTNNIVQQVKTIGEEFGEKKNLLLLDNNILSFSENELEQIVSDIESLGFDKKTKFYKELPLKQFMRKLHRYESDTIASKNVLEETLLYLKEKKKIKKSKIYQEKYLEIMGKIECSEDKLQVLFENENELIEILDFYHRPVGSRRAVDFNQGMDARQLTDEKMRILSRIPIEPFRLAFDSIKYKSIYSDALKIAAKYGVSSFSNYILYNCDDKPEELWERLKVNVDLAKELKVKIFSFPMKYAPINRTDRKFVGKFWNKKYLKNIYAILNVTKGIVADGESFFFKAFGRNVEEFYVILSMPKEFVTYRNYFEENGLAAEWRDKFLQLSIEEKNELLQVLSEKRTTQNSRLSELLG
;
A
#
# COMPACT_ATOMS: atom_id res chain seq x y z
N PHE A 1 1.98 2.60 28.59
CA PHE A 1 1.23 2.99 29.79
C PHE A 1 2.02 2.82 31.12
N TYR A 2 3.16 2.18 31.14
CA TYR A 2 3.90 1.93 32.37
C TYR A 2 4.51 3.24 32.93
N GLY A 3 3.81 3.85 33.91
CA GLY A 3 4.34 4.99 34.69
C GLY A 3 4.29 6.36 34.01
N LYS A 4 3.75 6.49 32.79
CA LYS A 4 3.56 7.78 32.13
C LYS A 4 2.10 8.23 32.24
N HIS A 5 1.89 9.50 32.59
CA HIS A 5 0.59 10.15 32.52
C HIS A 5 0.39 10.73 31.11
N TYR A 6 -0.78 10.49 30.53
CA TYR A 6 -1.18 11.05 29.25
C TYR A 6 -2.42 11.92 29.44
N ASP A 7 -2.43 13.10 28.85
CA ASP A 7 -3.55 14.02 28.92
C ASP A 7 -4.71 13.60 28.04
N ARG A 8 -4.44 12.93 26.92
CA ARG A 8 -5.43 12.49 25.93
C ARG A 8 -5.04 11.17 25.28
N VAL A 9 -6.04 10.47 24.77
CA VAL A 9 -5.87 9.26 23.95
C VAL A 9 -6.54 9.45 22.60
N TYR A 10 -5.79 9.24 21.53
CA TYR A 10 -6.29 9.30 20.15
C TYR A 10 -6.32 7.89 19.57
N ILE A 11 -7.51 7.43 19.15
CA ILE A 11 -7.70 6.11 18.55
C ILE A 11 -8.13 6.30 17.11
N THR A 12 -7.31 5.88 16.16
CA THR A 12 -7.64 5.88 14.74
C THR A 12 -7.95 4.47 14.25
N SER A 13 -8.88 4.35 13.32
CA SER A 13 -9.29 3.08 12.74
C SER A 13 -9.43 3.16 11.23
N LEU A 14 -8.91 2.16 10.52
CA LEU A 14 -8.85 2.14 9.07
C LEU A 14 -9.99 1.31 8.46
N PHE A 15 -10.15 0.06 8.86
CA PHE A 15 -11.04 -0.88 8.21
C PHE A 15 -12.29 -1.18 9.02
N THR A 16 -13.46 -1.13 8.39
CA THR A 16 -14.76 -1.41 9.02
C THR A 16 -14.87 -2.83 9.60
N PHE A 17 -14.17 -3.79 9.02
CA PHE A 17 -14.15 -5.17 9.54
C PHE A 17 -13.32 -5.35 10.83
N TYR A 18 -12.60 -4.33 11.29
CA TYR A 18 -11.99 -4.28 12.61
C TYR A 18 -12.87 -3.59 13.65
N TYR A 19 -14.13 -3.33 13.34
CA TYR A 19 -15.08 -2.66 14.22
C TYR A 19 -15.06 -3.20 15.66
N ASN A 20 -15.30 -4.51 15.84
CA ASN A 20 -15.31 -5.13 17.15
C ASN A 20 -13.98 -5.00 17.90
N GLN A 21 -12.86 -5.09 17.18
CA GLN A 21 -11.52 -4.87 17.73
C GLN A 21 -11.36 -3.43 18.23
N THR A 22 -11.79 -2.46 17.44
CA THR A 22 -11.70 -1.04 17.76
C THR A 22 -12.58 -0.70 18.97
N VAL A 23 -13.82 -1.16 19.01
CA VAL A 23 -14.71 -0.98 20.18
C VAL A 23 -14.10 -1.60 21.44
N LYS A 24 -13.53 -2.81 21.35
CA LYS A 24 -12.82 -3.43 22.48
C LYS A 24 -11.63 -2.59 22.94
N THR A 25 -10.88 -2.00 22.03
CA THR A 25 -9.77 -1.11 22.36
C THR A 25 -10.27 0.15 23.06
N ILE A 26 -11.32 0.81 22.54
CA ILE A 26 -11.93 1.99 23.18
C ILE A 26 -12.35 1.66 24.61
N LYS A 27 -13.13 0.59 24.82
CA LYS A 27 -13.58 0.14 26.14
C LYS A 27 -12.44 -0.21 27.10
N SER A 28 -11.27 -0.60 26.60
CA SER A 28 -10.11 -0.81 27.45
C SER A 28 -9.50 0.51 27.96
N TYR A 29 -9.53 1.56 27.13
CA TYR A 29 -9.05 2.89 27.51
C TYR A 29 -10.05 3.64 28.41
N GLU A 30 -11.37 3.45 28.27
CA GLU A 30 -12.38 3.97 29.19
C GLU A 30 -12.15 3.58 30.65
N LYS A 31 -11.45 2.46 30.89
CA LYS A 31 -11.06 1.99 32.24
C LYS A 31 -9.80 2.67 32.79
N LEU A 32 -9.03 3.35 31.95
CA LEU A 32 -7.71 3.90 32.28
C LEU A 32 -7.70 5.43 32.32
N ILE A 33 -8.58 6.07 31.55
CA ILE A 33 -8.65 7.52 31.42
C ILE A 33 -10.11 7.96 31.27
N SER A 34 -10.42 9.18 31.72
CA SER A 34 -11.76 9.75 31.58
C SER A 34 -12.21 9.81 30.11
N PRO A 35 -13.48 9.43 29.80
CA PRO A 35 -13.98 9.39 28.42
C PRO A 35 -13.86 10.71 27.65
N GLU A 36 -13.96 11.85 28.33
CA GLU A 36 -13.79 13.19 27.73
C GLU A 36 -12.38 13.44 27.17
N LYS A 37 -11.42 12.63 27.59
CA LYS A 37 -10.03 12.68 27.13
C LYS A 37 -9.74 11.68 25.99
N ILE A 38 -10.75 10.93 25.54
CA ILE A 38 -10.64 9.96 24.46
C ILE A 38 -11.22 10.56 23.19
N PHE A 39 -10.42 10.52 22.12
CA PHE A 39 -10.78 11.00 20.78
C PHE A 39 -10.67 9.82 19.82
N ILE A 40 -11.73 9.57 19.06
CA ILE A 40 -11.73 8.50 18.06
C ILE A 40 -11.98 9.05 16.68
N GLY A 41 -11.30 8.49 15.67
CA GLY A 41 -11.42 8.95 14.29
C GLY A 41 -10.94 7.94 13.27
N GLY A 42 -10.70 8.42 12.06
CA GLY A 42 -10.26 7.61 10.92
C GLY A 42 -11.41 7.08 10.08
N ILE A 43 -11.06 6.31 9.05
CA ILE A 43 -11.98 5.88 7.98
C ILE A 43 -13.17 5.10 8.53
N MET A 44 -12.93 4.07 9.36
CA MET A 44 -14.01 3.24 9.89
C MET A 44 -14.97 4.05 10.76
N VAL A 45 -14.47 4.92 11.64
CA VAL A 45 -15.28 5.76 12.51
C VAL A 45 -16.13 6.72 11.67
N SER A 46 -15.56 7.30 10.61
CA SER A 46 -16.28 8.19 9.70
C SER A 46 -17.41 7.48 8.95
N LEU A 47 -17.20 6.24 8.52
CA LEU A 47 -18.20 5.45 7.78
C LEU A 47 -19.28 4.85 8.68
N MET A 48 -19.00 4.67 9.98
CA MET A 48 -19.86 3.94 10.91
C MET A 48 -20.20 4.75 12.17
N LYS A 49 -20.23 6.09 12.04
CA LYS A 49 -20.43 7.03 13.15
C LYS A 49 -21.63 6.69 14.04
N GLU A 50 -22.79 6.45 13.43
CA GLU A 50 -24.01 6.21 14.20
C GLU A 50 -23.93 4.88 14.96
N LYS A 51 -23.39 3.85 14.33
CA LYS A 51 -23.20 2.55 14.98
C LYS A 51 -22.21 2.61 16.15
N ILE A 52 -21.10 3.32 16.00
CA ILE A 52 -20.09 3.36 17.07
C ILE A 52 -20.57 4.14 18.29
N LYS A 53 -21.46 5.16 18.12
CA LYS A 53 -22.09 5.86 19.21
C LYS A 53 -22.92 4.97 20.13
N GLU A 54 -23.51 3.90 19.57
CA GLU A 54 -24.31 2.95 20.34
C GLU A 54 -23.44 2.06 21.25
N ASP A 55 -22.16 1.90 20.93
CA ASP A 55 -21.27 0.92 21.55
C ASP A 55 -20.25 1.51 22.54
N ILE A 56 -20.12 2.86 22.62
CA ILE A 56 -19.12 3.57 23.45
C ILE A 56 -19.78 4.62 24.35
N ASP A 57 -19.02 5.16 25.31
CA ASP A 57 -19.48 6.25 26.20
C ASP A 57 -19.74 7.53 25.37
N ASP A 58 -20.86 8.21 25.63
CA ASP A 58 -21.34 9.39 24.91
C ASP A 58 -20.44 10.64 25.07
N ARG A 59 -19.59 10.66 26.08
CA ARG A 59 -18.60 11.72 26.35
C ARG A 59 -17.36 11.62 25.48
N ILE A 60 -17.15 10.52 24.78
CA ILE A 60 -16.01 10.33 23.86
C ILE A 60 -16.18 11.21 22.63
N SER A 61 -15.13 11.93 22.28
CA SER A 61 -15.12 12.78 21.08
C SER A 61 -14.98 11.94 19.80
N ILE A 62 -16.00 12.00 18.92
CA ILE A 62 -16.01 11.29 17.63
C ILE A 62 -15.69 12.28 16.51
N LEU A 63 -14.53 12.08 15.88
CA LEU A 63 -14.02 12.90 14.80
C LEU A 63 -14.25 12.18 13.46
N THR A 64 -15.09 12.74 12.60
CA THR A 64 -15.42 12.15 11.29
C THR A 64 -14.92 13.01 10.13
N GLY A 65 -14.67 12.40 8.99
CA GLY A 65 -14.14 13.07 7.81
C GLY A 65 -12.62 13.35 7.93
N LEU A 66 -12.17 14.37 7.24
CA LEU A 66 -10.77 14.77 7.24
C LEU A 66 -10.46 15.62 8.48
N LEU A 67 -9.31 15.37 9.08
CA LEU A 67 -8.73 16.24 10.11
C LEU A 67 -7.88 17.31 9.40
N THR A 68 -8.52 18.42 9.02
CA THR A 68 -7.88 19.48 8.23
C THR A 68 -7.24 20.56 9.09
N ASP A 69 -7.71 20.72 10.35
CA ASP A 69 -7.24 21.75 11.27
C ASP A 69 -7.14 21.21 12.71
N SER A 70 -6.10 21.61 13.43
CA SER A 70 -5.84 21.17 14.82
C SER A 70 -6.90 21.67 15.80
N SER A 71 -7.59 22.78 15.53
CA SER A 71 -8.66 23.31 16.38
C SER A 71 -9.83 22.34 16.57
N ILE A 72 -10.06 21.44 15.60
CA ILE A 72 -11.04 20.34 15.68
C ILE A 72 -10.77 19.45 16.91
N LEU A 73 -9.51 19.37 17.35
CA LEU A 73 -9.11 18.61 18.54
C LEU A 73 -9.26 19.40 19.83
N GLY A 74 -9.72 20.65 19.78
CA GLY A 74 -9.87 21.51 20.96
C GLY A 74 -8.53 21.82 21.65
N LEU A 75 -7.46 22.02 20.90
CA LEU A 75 -6.11 22.33 21.41
C LEU A 75 -5.86 23.84 21.58
N GLY A 76 -6.82 24.68 21.18
CA GLY A 76 -6.74 26.15 21.32
C GLY A 76 -5.92 26.85 20.24
N ASP A 77 -5.17 26.14 19.44
CA ASP A 77 -4.45 26.61 18.25
C ASP A 77 -5.13 26.13 16.96
N SER A 78 -4.92 26.84 15.87
CA SER A 78 -5.39 26.47 14.54
C SER A 78 -4.17 26.26 13.63
N VAL A 79 -3.91 25.02 13.30
CA VAL A 79 -2.86 24.62 12.37
C VAL A 79 -3.49 23.85 11.23
N ASN A 80 -3.33 24.33 10.00
CA ASN A 80 -3.75 23.59 8.82
C ASN A 80 -2.89 22.31 8.69
N ILE A 81 -3.53 21.15 8.91
CA ILE A 81 -2.85 19.85 8.90
C ILE A 81 -2.53 19.39 7.48
N ASP A 82 -3.37 19.77 6.50
CA ASP A 82 -3.18 19.35 5.11
C ASP A 82 -1.88 19.89 4.48
N ILE A 83 -1.38 21.03 4.95
CA ILE A 83 -0.09 21.58 4.46
C ILE A 83 1.14 21.03 5.21
N ARG A 84 0.95 20.24 6.25
CA ARG A 84 2.06 19.65 7.00
C ARG A 84 2.61 18.43 6.27
N PRO A 85 3.92 18.24 6.23
CA PRO A 85 4.53 17.03 5.73
C PRO A 85 4.16 15.85 6.65
N LEU A 86 4.16 14.65 6.09
CA LEU A 86 4.00 13.44 6.90
C LEU A 86 5.20 13.24 7.82
N ASP A 87 4.93 12.87 9.05
CA ASP A 87 5.96 12.60 10.06
C ASP A 87 6.57 11.20 9.86
N TYR A 88 7.78 11.16 9.34
CA TYR A 88 8.53 9.92 9.14
C TYR A 88 9.15 9.37 10.43
N SER A 89 9.17 10.13 11.52
CA SER A 89 9.73 9.66 12.80
C SER A 89 8.92 8.52 13.39
N ILE A 90 7.64 8.40 13.06
CA ILE A 90 6.79 7.26 13.48
C ILE A 90 7.33 5.90 13.00
N LEU A 91 8.20 5.88 11.99
CA LEU A 91 8.82 4.66 11.48
C LEU A 91 10.07 4.25 12.29
N ASP A 92 10.62 5.16 13.07
CA ASP A 92 11.87 4.92 13.80
C ASP A 92 11.68 3.95 14.98
N ASP A 93 10.47 3.91 15.58
CA ASP A 93 10.11 3.02 16.67
C ASP A 93 9.62 1.63 16.20
N ILE A 94 9.56 1.40 14.89
CA ILE A 94 9.00 0.19 14.30
C ILE A 94 10.12 -0.71 13.79
N VAL A 95 10.19 -1.95 14.30
CA VAL A 95 11.16 -2.97 13.85
C VAL A 95 10.92 -3.40 12.39
N TYR A 96 9.66 -3.35 11.94
CA TYR A 96 9.29 -3.72 10.59
C TYR A 96 9.73 -2.65 9.58
N LYS A 97 10.55 -3.06 8.60
CA LYS A 97 10.97 -2.18 7.51
C LYS A 97 9.90 -2.15 6.41
N TYR A 98 9.22 -1.04 6.27
CA TYR A 98 8.27 -0.82 5.18
C TYR A 98 8.98 -0.81 3.83
N PRO A 99 8.52 -1.58 2.83
CA PRO A 99 9.13 -1.60 1.49
C PRO A 99 9.18 -0.22 0.83
N ALA A 100 8.19 0.63 1.11
CA ALA A 100 8.09 1.98 0.60
C ALA A 100 8.68 3.06 1.54
N GLY A 101 9.36 2.67 2.64
CA GLY A 101 9.89 3.62 3.64
C GLY A 101 10.92 4.61 3.11
N ASP A 102 11.49 4.37 1.93
CA ASP A 102 12.44 5.28 1.24
C ASP A 102 11.75 6.13 0.15
N ASN A 103 10.44 6.32 0.24
CA ASN A 103 9.67 7.15 -0.68
C ASN A 103 9.20 8.43 0.02
N TYR A 104 9.09 9.53 -0.74
CA TYR A 104 8.24 10.63 -0.34
C TYR A 104 6.79 10.18 -0.44
N PHE A 105 6.01 10.39 0.62
CA PHE A 105 4.56 10.28 0.61
C PHE A 105 3.98 11.68 0.59
N ALA A 106 3.23 12.00 -0.44
CA ALA A 106 2.63 13.31 -0.61
C ALA A 106 1.25 13.18 -1.27
N TYR A 107 0.47 14.23 -1.26
CA TYR A 107 -0.76 14.36 -2.02
C TYR A 107 -0.97 15.82 -2.44
N ILE A 108 -1.66 16.00 -3.55
CA ILE A 108 -1.92 17.31 -4.16
C ILE A 108 -3.39 17.69 -3.98
N SER A 109 -4.26 16.68 -4.01
CA SER A 109 -5.70 16.82 -3.96
C SER A 109 -6.37 15.97 -2.89
N ARG A 110 -7.60 16.35 -2.56
CA ARG A 110 -8.56 15.56 -1.80
C ARG A 110 -9.76 15.26 -2.68
N GLY A 111 -10.48 14.17 -2.34
CA GLY A 111 -11.67 13.77 -3.05
C GLY A 111 -11.42 13.13 -4.41
N CYS A 112 -12.50 12.94 -5.14
CA CYS A 112 -12.51 12.40 -6.49
C CYS A 112 -13.74 12.91 -7.23
N THR A 113 -13.59 13.19 -8.52
CA THR A 113 -14.72 13.61 -9.38
C THR A 113 -15.72 12.47 -9.66
N ASN A 114 -15.30 11.22 -9.43
CA ASN A 114 -16.16 10.05 -9.58
C ASN A 114 -16.91 9.73 -8.28
N LYS A 115 -18.16 9.23 -8.43
CA LYS A 115 -19.00 8.78 -7.31
C LYS A 115 -19.30 7.28 -7.45
N CYS A 116 -18.25 6.45 -7.42
CA CYS A 116 -18.38 5.00 -7.55
C CYS A 116 -19.12 4.43 -6.33
N SER A 117 -20.14 3.60 -6.55
CA SER A 117 -21.01 3.06 -5.51
C SER A 117 -20.30 2.16 -4.49
N PHE A 118 -19.17 1.58 -4.86
CA PHE A 118 -18.36 0.72 -4.01
C PHE A 118 -17.27 1.48 -3.22
N CYS A 119 -17.05 2.75 -3.52
CA CYS A 119 -15.93 3.53 -3.01
C CYS A 119 -16.33 4.36 -1.79
N ALA A 120 -15.46 4.44 -0.79
CA ALA A 120 -15.66 5.26 0.40
C ALA A 120 -15.32 6.75 0.19
N VAL A 121 -14.55 7.09 -0.84
CA VAL A 121 -14.08 8.47 -1.08
C VAL A 121 -15.22 9.49 -1.15
N PRO A 122 -16.33 9.26 -1.86
CA PRO A 122 -17.45 10.22 -1.90
C PRO A 122 -18.07 10.55 -0.53
N ILE A 123 -17.87 9.68 0.47
CA ILE A 123 -18.36 9.88 1.84
C ILE A 123 -17.30 10.57 2.71
N LEU A 124 -16.04 10.17 2.54
CA LEU A 124 -14.93 10.65 3.36
C LEU A 124 -14.40 12.00 2.90
N GLU A 125 -14.36 12.20 1.59
CA GLU A 125 -13.82 13.37 0.88
C GLU A 125 -14.80 13.76 -0.23
N PRO A 126 -15.96 14.37 0.09
CA PRO A 126 -17.07 14.58 -0.84
C PRO A 126 -16.75 15.56 -1.97
N GLU A 127 -15.79 16.44 -1.78
CA GLU A 127 -15.39 17.48 -2.71
C GLU A 127 -14.00 17.20 -3.28
N PHE A 128 -13.88 17.33 -4.60
CA PHE A 128 -12.57 17.30 -5.25
C PHE A 128 -11.97 18.70 -5.23
N CYS A 129 -10.83 18.85 -4.56
CA CYS A 129 -10.13 20.13 -4.47
C CYS A 129 -8.61 19.94 -4.42
N MET A 130 -7.89 20.90 -4.97
CA MET A 130 -6.45 21.03 -4.77
C MET A 130 -6.19 21.58 -3.37
N THR A 131 -5.35 20.93 -2.59
CA THR A 131 -5.11 21.27 -1.18
C THR A 131 -3.67 21.63 -0.89
N ASN A 132 -2.71 21.13 -1.67
CA ASN A 132 -1.31 21.18 -1.29
C ASN A 132 -0.35 21.58 -2.40
N ASN A 133 0.73 22.25 -2.00
CA ASN A 133 1.90 22.48 -2.80
C ASN A 133 2.89 21.30 -2.63
N ILE A 134 3.00 20.45 -3.63
CA ILE A 134 3.88 19.29 -3.61
C ILE A 134 5.35 19.66 -3.47
N VAL A 135 5.77 20.79 -4.03
CA VAL A 135 7.16 21.24 -3.96
C VAL A 135 7.56 21.52 -2.52
N GLN A 136 6.71 22.19 -1.76
CA GLN A 136 6.97 22.47 -0.36
C GLN A 136 6.97 21.20 0.49
N GLN A 137 6.00 20.30 0.30
CA GLN A 137 5.96 19.02 1.04
C GLN A 137 7.25 18.23 0.85
N VAL A 138 7.66 17.99 -0.40
CA VAL A 138 8.84 17.18 -0.71
C VAL A 138 10.12 17.84 -0.19
N LYS A 139 10.27 19.17 -0.31
CA LYS A 139 11.42 19.89 0.23
C LYS A 139 11.51 19.77 1.75
N THR A 140 10.41 20.04 2.46
CA THR A 140 10.38 19.94 3.93
C THR A 140 10.71 18.52 4.40
N ILE A 141 10.13 17.49 3.76
CA ILE A 141 10.47 16.08 4.08
C ILE A 141 11.95 15.80 3.81
N GLY A 142 12.49 16.30 2.71
CA GLY A 142 13.92 16.13 2.37
C GLY A 142 14.86 16.79 3.39
N GLU A 143 14.53 17.98 3.85
CA GLU A 143 15.30 18.73 4.87
C GLU A 143 15.23 18.02 6.23
N GLU A 144 14.04 17.64 6.69
CA GLU A 144 13.85 17.07 8.02
C GLU A 144 14.27 15.59 8.11
N PHE A 145 13.94 14.77 7.08
CA PHE A 145 14.09 13.32 7.12
C PHE A 145 15.09 12.76 6.10
N GLY A 146 15.77 13.63 5.36
CA GLY A 146 16.69 13.28 4.28
C GLY A 146 15.97 12.96 2.96
N GLU A 147 16.70 13.12 1.87
CA GLU A 147 16.19 12.92 0.53
C GLU A 147 15.74 11.48 0.31
N LYS A 148 14.55 11.30 -0.28
CA LYS A 148 13.98 9.99 -0.60
C LYS A 148 14.11 9.69 -2.09
N LYS A 149 14.19 8.41 -2.42
CA LYS A 149 14.42 7.96 -3.79
C LYS A 149 13.22 8.21 -4.71
N ASN A 150 12.02 7.84 -4.30
CA ASN A 150 10.82 7.86 -5.14
C ASN A 150 9.76 8.80 -4.55
N LEU A 151 8.79 9.15 -5.38
CA LEU A 151 7.61 9.93 -4.99
C LEU A 151 6.37 9.05 -5.11
N LEU A 152 5.67 8.84 -4.00
CA LEU A 152 4.41 8.12 -3.95
C LEU A 152 3.30 9.10 -3.63
N LEU A 153 2.40 9.30 -4.60
CA LEU A 153 1.25 10.20 -4.50
C LEU A 153 0.01 9.45 -4.04
N LEU A 154 -0.63 10.00 -3.00
CA LEU A 154 -1.79 9.40 -2.33
C LEU A 154 -3.12 9.96 -2.84
N ASP A 155 -3.09 10.71 -3.94
CA ASP A 155 -4.26 11.28 -4.59
C ASP A 155 -5.23 10.19 -5.07
N ASN A 156 -6.52 10.38 -4.85
CA ASN A 156 -7.53 9.39 -5.22
C ASN A 156 -7.63 9.17 -6.73
N ASN A 157 -7.46 10.21 -7.55
CA ASN A 157 -7.40 10.12 -8.99
C ASN A 157 -6.77 11.38 -9.62
N ILE A 158 -5.50 11.32 -9.96
CA ILE A 158 -4.77 12.45 -10.56
C ILE A 158 -5.33 12.88 -11.92
N LEU A 159 -5.99 11.99 -12.64
CA LEU A 159 -6.62 12.31 -13.94
C LEU A 159 -7.89 13.16 -13.81
N SER A 160 -8.35 13.44 -12.57
CA SER A 160 -9.45 14.40 -12.34
C SER A 160 -9.07 15.84 -12.62
N PHE A 161 -7.77 16.17 -12.63
CA PHE A 161 -7.30 17.51 -12.99
C PHE A 161 -7.47 17.81 -14.49
N SER A 162 -7.67 19.09 -14.82
CA SER A 162 -7.59 19.59 -16.19
C SER A 162 -6.18 19.45 -16.75
N GLU A 163 -6.04 19.57 -18.06
CA GLU A 163 -4.73 19.48 -18.73
C GLU A 163 -3.77 20.59 -18.28
N ASN A 164 -4.26 21.80 -18.07
CA ASN A 164 -3.45 22.93 -17.57
C ASN A 164 -2.97 22.69 -16.13
N GLU A 165 -3.82 22.21 -15.25
CA GLU A 165 -3.42 21.88 -13.87
C GLU A 165 -2.42 20.72 -13.86
N LEU A 166 -2.65 19.70 -14.68
CA LEU A 166 -1.75 18.55 -14.80
C LEU A 166 -0.37 18.95 -15.35
N GLU A 167 -0.32 19.90 -16.30
CA GLU A 167 0.91 20.49 -16.84
C GLU A 167 1.71 21.16 -15.71
N GLN A 168 1.06 21.94 -14.84
CA GLN A 168 1.70 22.58 -13.70
C GLN A 168 2.22 21.53 -12.69
N ILE A 169 1.39 20.56 -12.34
CA ILE A 169 1.74 19.47 -11.42
C ILE A 169 2.96 18.70 -11.91
N VAL A 170 2.99 18.34 -13.20
CA VAL A 170 4.13 17.63 -13.78
C VAL A 170 5.38 18.50 -13.79
N SER A 171 5.25 19.81 -14.09
CA SER A 171 6.38 20.74 -14.03
C SER A 171 6.95 20.88 -12.60
N ASP A 172 6.08 20.92 -11.60
CA ASP A 172 6.48 20.93 -10.19
C ASP A 172 7.23 19.65 -9.80
N ILE A 173 6.73 18.48 -10.23
CA ILE A 173 7.37 17.18 -9.99
C ILE A 173 8.75 17.13 -10.68
N GLU A 174 8.88 17.62 -11.91
CA GLU A 174 10.18 17.71 -12.61
C GLU A 174 11.15 18.62 -11.88
N SER A 175 10.68 19.75 -11.34
CA SER A 175 11.51 20.70 -10.58
C SER A 175 12.13 20.10 -9.31
N LEU A 176 11.52 19.03 -8.79
CA LEU A 176 11.99 18.25 -7.65
C LEU A 176 12.97 17.13 -8.04
N GLY A 177 13.38 17.07 -9.31
CA GLY A 177 14.30 16.06 -9.82
C GLY A 177 13.66 14.70 -10.09
N PHE A 178 12.33 14.65 -10.26
CA PHE A 178 11.60 13.46 -10.71
C PHE A 178 11.35 13.51 -12.22
N ASP A 179 12.32 13.97 -12.99
CA ASP A 179 12.35 13.81 -14.43
C ASP A 179 13.03 12.49 -14.85
N LYS A 180 12.98 12.16 -16.14
CA LYS A 180 13.56 10.91 -16.69
C LYS A 180 15.09 10.87 -16.73
N LYS A 181 15.78 11.99 -16.49
CA LYS A 181 17.23 12.12 -16.64
C LYS A 181 17.94 12.18 -15.29
N THR A 182 17.33 12.84 -14.31
CA THR A 182 17.90 13.06 -12.97
C THR A 182 18.00 11.72 -12.23
N LYS A 183 19.18 11.46 -11.66
CA LYS A 183 19.46 10.27 -10.86
C LYS A 183 19.44 10.60 -9.38
N PHE A 184 18.91 9.68 -8.60
CA PHE A 184 19.04 9.71 -7.15
C PHE A 184 20.37 9.09 -6.72
N TYR A 185 21.07 9.77 -5.82
CA TYR A 185 22.28 9.28 -5.17
C TYR A 185 22.01 9.17 -3.67
N LYS A 186 22.12 7.96 -3.15
CA LYS A 186 21.89 7.73 -1.72
C LYS A 186 22.94 8.50 -0.91
N GLU A 187 22.47 9.30 0.02
CA GLU A 187 23.35 10.07 0.91
C GLU A 187 24.18 9.16 1.82
N LEU A 188 25.23 9.74 2.42
CA LEU A 188 26.05 9.07 3.43
C LEU A 188 25.17 8.65 4.62
N PRO A 189 25.16 7.36 5.03
CA PRO A 189 24.31 6.90 6.14
C PRO A 189 24.54 7.67 7.45
N LEU A 190 25.74 8.14 7.72
CA LEU A 190 26.03 8.96 8.90
C LEU A 190 25.15 10.21 8.96
N LYS A 191 24.90 10.88 7.83
CA LYS A 191 24.02 12.07 7.79
C LYS A 191 22.58 11.74 8.25
N GLN A 192 22.09 10.55 7.91
CA GLN A 192 20.77 10.10 8.38
C GLN A 192 20.75 9.83 9.89
N PHE A 193 21.77 9.15 10.39
CA PHE A 193 21.91 8.91 11.82
C PHE A 193 22.02 10.22 12.62
N MET A 194 22.83 11.16 12.16
CA MET A 194 22.98 12.45 12.85
C MET A 194 21.68 13.25 12.89
N ARG A 195 20.92 13.33 11.75
CA ARG A 195 19.59 13.94 11.76
C ARG A 195 18.63 13.31 12.77
N LYS A 196 18.65 11.98 12.92
CA LYS A 196 17.84 11.30 13.92
C LYS A 196 18.28 11.63 15.35
N LEU A 197 19.58 11.63 15.62
CA LEU A 197 20.13 11.97 16.94
C LEU A 197 19.80 13.43 17.33
N HIS A 198 19.86 14.38 16.39
CA HIS A 198 19.46 15.77 16.64
C HIS A 198 17.95 15.95 16.89
N ARG A 199 17.13 15.04 16.39
CA ARG A 199 15.66 15.10 16.58
C ARG A 199 15.24 14.58 17.96
N TYR A 200 15.93 13.60 18.49
CA TYR A 200 15.57 12.97 19.76
C TYR A 200 16.22 13.66 20.95
N GLU A 201 15.48 13.75 22.05
CA GLU A 201 16.06 14.09 23.33
C GLU A 201 17.05 13.01 23.76
N SER A 202 18.15 13.41 24.39
CA SER A 202 19.34 12.57 24.65
C SER A 202 19.04 11.31 25.49
N ASP A 203 17.98 11.31 26.29
CA ASP A 203 17.65 10.24 27.21
C ASP A 203 16.54 9.28 26.76
N THR A 204 16.03 9.44 25.54
CA THR A 204 14.99 8.56 25.02
C THR A 204 15.53 7.20 24.61
N ILE A 205 14.69 6.16 24.65
CA ILE A 205 15.03 4.82 24.14
C ILE A 205 15.40 4.91 22.65
N ALA A 206 14.69 5.74 21.89
CA ALA A 206 14.96 5.96 20.47
C ALA A 206 16.36 6.53 20.25
N SER A 207 16.74 7.56 21.02
CA SER A 207 18.09 8.13 20.96
C SER A 207 19.18 7.09 21.25
N LYS A 208 19.01 6.28 22.29
CA LYS A 208 19.96 5.23 22.63
C LYS A 208 20.11 4.18 21.53
N ASN A 209 19.01 3.73 20.93
CA ASN A 209 19.03 2.78 19.82
C ASN A 209 19.74 3.35 18.58
N VAL A 210 19.43 4.60 18.21
CA VAL A 210 20.09 5.28 17.08
C VAL A 210 21.57 5.51 17.35
N LEU A 211 21.95 5.84 18.59
CA LEU A 211 23.36 5.98 18.97
C LEU A 211 24.11 4.65 18.83
N GLU A 212 23.53 3.54 19.29
CA GLU A 212 24.14 2.21 19.13
C GLU A 212 24.32 1.83 17.66
N GLU A 213 23.30 2.06 16.82
CA GLU A 213 23.39 1.83 15.37
C GLU A 213 24.48 2.70 14.73
N THR A 214 24.57 3.97 15.12
CA THR A 214 25.60 4.90 14.64
C THR A 214 27.01 4.43 15.00
N LEU A 215 27.20 4.03 16.24
CA LEU A 215 28.50 3.53 16.73
C LEU A 215 28.89 2.22 16.03
N LEU A 216 27.93 1.33 15.79
CA LEU A 216 28.16 0.10 15.03
C LEU A 216 28.58 0.42 13.59
N TYR A 217 27.85 1.29 12.91
CA TYR A 217 28.20 1.75 11.57
C TYR A 217 29.62 2.34 11.49
N LEU A 218 29.98 3.22 12.46
CA LEU A 218 31.32 3.80 12.50
C LEU A 218 32.38 2.74 12.75
N LYS A 219 32.18 1.78 13.65
CA LYS A 219 33.13 0.66 13.90
C LYS A 219 33.40 -0.18 12.66
N GLU A 220 32.38 -0.42 11.83
CA GLU A 220 32.55 -1.16 10.57
C GLU A 220 33.41 -0.41 9.55
N LYS A 221 33.49 0.93 9.61
CA LYS A 221 34.27 1.80 8.70
C LYS A 221 35.74 1.97 9.11
N LYS A 222 36.24 1.32 10.17
CA LYS A 222 37.65 1.43 10.64
C LYS A 222 38.73 1.09 9.58
N LYS A 223 38.38 0.48 8.45
CA LYS A 223 39.32 0.12 7.35
C LYS A 223 39.39 1.20 6.26
N ILE A 224 39.56 2.44 6.63
CA ILE A 224 39.75 3.56 5.71
C ILE A 224 41.20 3.57 5.24
N LYS A 225 41.51 3.06 4.03
CA LYS A 225 42.90 2.82 3.57
C LYS A 225 43.43 3.81 2.54
N LYS A 226 42.62 4.68 1.95
CA LYS A 226 43.04 5.51 0.78
C LYS A 226 43.73 6.81 1.11
N SER A 227 43.58 7.34 2.32
CA SER A 227 44.25 8.56 2.79
C SER A 227 44.74 8.37 4.21
N LYS A 228 46.08 8.51 4.40
CA LYS A 228 46.70 8.38 5.73
C LYS A 228 46.19 9.46 6.69
N ILE A 229 46.01 10.68 6.21
CA ILE A 229 45.52 11.80 7.01
C ILE A 229 44.11 11.56 7.51
N TYR A 230 43.20 11.16 6.64
CA TYR A 230 41.81 10.85 7.03
C TYR A 230 41.74 9.60 7.94
N GLN A 231 42.62 8.64 7.72
CA GLN A 231 42.66 7.45 8.59
C GLN A 231 43.11 7.82 10.02
N GLU A 232 44.15 8.66 10.15
CA GLU A 232 44.64 9.11 11.45
C GLU A 232 43.60 9.94 12.21
N LYS A 233 42.98 10.91 11.54
CA LYS A 233 41.88 11.70 12.11
C LYS A 233 40.68 10.84 12.52
N TYR A 234 40.30 9.91 11.68
CA TYR A 234 39.20 9.00 11.98
C TYR A 234 39.45 8.16 13.23
N LEU A 235 40.65 7.60 13.34
CA LEU A 235 41.05 6.79 14.49
C LEU A 235 41.15 7.64 15.78
N GLU A 236 41.60 8.87 15.67
CA GLU A 236 41.61 9.81 16.80
C GLU A 236 40.20 10.09 17.32
N ILE A 237 39.26 10.43 16.42
CA ILE A 237 37.85 10.65 16.81
C ILE A 237 37.24 9.40 17.39
N MET A 238 37.45 8.24 16.78
CA MET A 238 36.95 6.96 17.31
C MET A 238 37.52 6.65 18.68
N GLY A 239 38.78 6.98 18.95
CA GLY A 239 39.40 6.87 20.28
C GLY A 239 38.72 7.78 21.31
N LYS A 240 38.43 9.04 20.95
CA LYS A 240 37.68 9.96 21.81
C LYS A 240 36.27 9.40 22.17
N ILE A 241 35.56 8.87 21.15
CA ILE A 241 34.23 8.28 21.35
C ILE A 241 34.29 7.03 22.24
N GLU A 242 35.29 6.16 22.05
CA GLU A 242 35.42 4.92 22.84
C GLU A 242 35.78 5.19 24.31
N CYS A 243 36.57 6.23 24.58
CA CYS A 243 36.99 6.61 25.94
C CYS A 243 35.99 7.50 26.68
N SER A 244 35.01 8.09 26.00
CA SER A 244 34.05 9.01 26.62
C SER A 244 32.89 8.27 27.30
N GLU A 245 32.48 8.80 28.46
CA GLU A 245 31.20 8.44 29.09
C GLU A 245 30.01 8.99 28.32
N ASP A 246 30.12 10.24 27.79
CA ASP A 246 29.12 10.86 26.91
C ASP A 246 29.53 10.76 25.44
N LYS A 247 29.23 9.62 24.84
CA LYS A 247 29.53 9.35 23.42
C LYS A 247 28.70 10.20 22.47
N LEU A 248 27.51 10.61 22.88
CA LEU A 248 26.62 11.44 22.06
C LEU A 248 27.21 12.84 21.89
N GLN A 249 27.68 13.44 22.96
CA GLN A 249 28.32 14.76 22.89
C GLN A 249 29.55 14.73 22.00
N VAL A 250 30.42 13.73 22.18
CA VAL A 250 31.63 13.59 21.36
C VAL A 250 31.30 13.41 19.87
N LEU A 251 30.21 12.70 19.57
CA LEU A 251 29.72 12.57 18.18
C LEU A 251 29.31 13.92 17.61
N PHE A 252 28.53 14.71 18.33
CA PHE A 252 28.09 16.03 17.87
C PHE A 252 29.25 17.01 17.68
N GLU A 253 30.22 17.01 18.59
CA GLU A 253 31.42 17.85 18.50
C GLU A 253 32.28 17.53 17.27
N ASN A 254 32.26 16.27 16.81
CA ASN A 254 33.07 15.80 15.69
C ASN A 254 32.24 15.46 14.43
N GLU A 255 30.96 15.84 14.39
CA GLU A 255 30.03 15.48 13.31
C GLU A 255 30.54 15.91 11.92
N ASN A 256 30.91 17.16 11.78
CA ASN A 256 31.35 17.73 10.49
C ASN A 256 32.60 17.02 9.97
N GLU A 257 33.55 16.75 10.86
CA GLU A 257 34.83 16.12 10.48
C GLU A 257 34.57 14.61 10.10
N LEU A 258 33.75 13.92 10.84
CA LEU A 258 33.34 12.54 10.51
C LEU A 258 32.61 12.48 9.16
N ILE A 259 31.70 13.43 8.90
CA ILE A 259 30.99 13.53 7.62
C ILE A 259 31.98 13.79 6.48
N GLU A 260 32.92 14.75 6.63
CA GLU A 260 33.94 15.04 5.63
C GLU A 260 34.80 13.81 5.30
N ILE A 261 35.31 13.15 6.34
CA ILE A 261 36.14 11.97 6.19
C ILE A 261 35.37 10.84 5.46
N LEU A 262 34.15 10.55 5.89
CA LEU A 262 33.39 9.44 5.31
C LEU A 262 32.82 9.76 3.91
N ASP A 263 32.48 11.02 3.65
CA ASP A 263 31.99 11.47 2.34
C ASP A 263 33.09 11.37 1.27
N PHE A 264 34.36 11.59 1.64
CA PHE A 264 35.50 11.36 0.76
C PHE A 264 35.58 9.94 0.22
N TYR A 265 35.09 8.95 0.99
CA TYR A 265 35.05 7.54 0.60
C TYR A 265 33.69 7.10 0.06
N HIS A 266 32.65 7.88 0.23
CA HIS A 266 31.30 7.57 -0.23
C HIS A 266 31.23 7.65 -1.76
N ARG A 267 30.82 6.57 -2.39
CA ARG A 267 30.68 6.45 -3.85
C ARG A 267 29.31 5.88 -4.18
N PRO A 268 28.25 6.68 -4.05
CA PRO A 268 26.91 6.22 -4.34
C PRO A 268 26.71 5.98 -5.83
N VAL A 269 26.06 4.91 -6.16
CA VAL A 269 25.67 4.60 -7.54
C VAL A 269 24.34 5.29 -7.83
N GLY A 270 24.30 6.08 -8.90
CA GLY A 270 23.09 6.76 -9.33
C GLY A 270 22.00 5.76 -9.75
N SER A 271 20.83 5.87 -9.16
CA SER A 271 19.65 5.05 -9.47
C SER A 271 18.53 5.91 -10.07
N ARG A 272 17.67 5.29 -10.88
CA ARG A 272 16.48 5.96 -11.40
C ARG A 272 15.49 6.22 -10.28
N ARG A 273 14.79 7.35 -10.37
CA ARG A 273 13.64 7.71 -9.54
C ARG A 273 12.36 7.20 -10.20
N ALA A 274 11.32 7.06 -9.41
CA ALA A 274 9.98 6.73 -9.90
C ALA A 274 8.93 7.60 -9.22
N VAL A 275 7.85 7.86 -9.94
CA VAL A 275 6.61 8.46 -9.44
C VAL A 275 5.54 7.38 -9.46
N ASP A 276 4.87 7.14 -8.35
CA ASP A 276 3.79 6.14 -8.22
C ASP A 276 2.49 6.85 -7.81
N PHE A 277 1.50 6.85 -8.69
CA PHE A 277 0.12 7.26 -8.37
C PHE A 277 -0.60 6.07 -7.73
N ASN A 278 -0.41 5.89 -6.43
CA ASN A 278 -0.68 4.66 -5.69
C ASN A 278 -2.15 4.22 -5.68
N GLN A 279 -3.11 5.16 -5.74
CA GLN A 279 -4.54 4.82 -5.63
C GLN A 279 -5.16 4.29 -6.93
N GLY A 280 -4.43 4.38 -8.03
CA GLY A 280 -4.92 3.97 -9.34
C GLY A 280 -5.69 5.08 -10.07
N MET A 281 -5.37 5.26 -11.34
CA MET A 281 -5.98 6.26 -12.19
C MET A 281 -7.20 5.71 -12.91
N ASP A 282 -8.19 6.56 -13.16
CA ASP A 282 -9.38 6.20 -13.93
C ASP A 282 -9.10 6.19 -15.43
N ALA A 283 -9.08 5.02 -16.03
CA ALA A 283 -8.85 4.85 -17.47
C ALA A 283 -9.79 5.67 -18.35
N ARG A 284 -11.01 5.98 -17.88
CA ARG A 284 -12.02 6.79 -18.62
C ARG A 284 -11.59 8.25 -18.81
N GLN A 285 -10.67 8.73 -17.97
CA GLN A 285 -10.22 10.12 -17.98
C GLN A 285 -8.83 10.29 -18.63
N LEU A 286 -8.18 9.20 -19.07
CA LEU A 286 -6.90 9.28 -19.75
C LEU A 286 -7.10 9.65 -21.23
N THR A 287 -6.66 10.86 -21.58
CA THR A 287 -6.59 11.32 -22.98
C THR A 287 -5.16 11.21 -23.51
N ASP A 288 -4.99 11.27 -24.85
CA ASP A 288 -3.64 11.32 -25.46
C ASP A 288 -2.86 12.54 -24.95
N GLU A 289 -3.52 13.69 -24.77
CA GLU A 289 -2.91 14.93 -24.27
C GLU A 289 -2.49 14.79 -22.80
N LYS A 290 -3.34 14.28 -21.92
CA LYS A 290 -2.95 14.00 -20.52
C LYS A 290 -1.77 13.03 -20.45
N MET A 291 -1.77 12.00 -21.32
CA MET A 291 -0.66 11.06 -21.35
C MET A 291 0.63 11.70 -21.88
N ARG A 292 0.53 12.60 -22.86
CA ARG A 292 1.67 13.39 -23.33
C ARG A 292 2.32 14.18 -22.18
N ILE A 293 1.51 14.84 -21.36
CA ILE A 293 1.95 15.58 -20.18
C ILE A 293 2.62 14.63 -19.17
N LEU A 294 1.91 13.58 -18.76
CA LEU A 294 2.38 12.61 -17.79
C LEU A 294 3.66 11.87 -18.23
N SER A 295 3.85 11.72 -19.55
CA SER A 295 5.02 11.02 -20.09
C SER A 295 6.36 11.72 -19.81
N ARG A 296 6.37 12.94 -19.33
CA ARG A 296 7.58 13.70 -18.97
C ARG A 296 8.25 13.16 -17.70
N ILE A 297 7.45 12.62 -16.78
CA ILE A 297 7.93 12.07 -15.49
C ILE A 297 8.03 10.53 -15.53
N PRO A 298 8.88 9.92 -14.68
CA PRO A 298 9.10 8.47 -14.66
C PRO A 298 8.03 7.75 -13.85
N ILE A 299 6.83 7.59 -14.38
CA ILE A 299 5.74 6.89 -13.69
C ILE A 299 6.01 5.38 -13.71
N GLU A 300 6.14 4.76 -12.55
CA GLU A 300 6.38 3.33 -12.41
C GLU A 300 5.89 2.80 -11.06
N PRO A 301 4.92 1.84 -11.06
CA PRO A 301 4.16 1.39 -12.22
C PRO A 301 3.06 2.39 -12.60
N PHE A 302 2.60 2.35 -13.86
CA PHE A 302 1.43 3.10 -14.30
C PHE A 302 0.18 2.34 -13.86
N ARG A 303 -0.55 2.89 -12.88
CA ARG A 303 -1.68 2.21 -12.25
C ARG A 303 -3.01 2.65 -12.82
N LEU A 304 -3.79 1.71 -13.36
CA LEU A 304 -5.14 1.95 -13.87
C LEU A 304 -6.15 1.07 -13.14
N ALA A 305 -7.32 1.62 -12.81
CA ALA A 305 -8.43 0.84 -12.27
C ALA A 305 -9.16 0.07 -13.39
N PHE A 306 -9.52 -1.22 -13.12
CA PHE A 306 -10.31 -2.03 -14.04
C PHE A 306 -11.42 -2.77 -13.28
N ASP A 307 -12.36 -1.99 -12.73
CA ASP A 307 -13.38 -2.49 -11.80
C ASP A 307 -14.56 -3.21 -12.47
N SER A 308 -14.80 -2.97 -13.78
CA SER A 308 -15.90 -3.60 -14.52
C SER A 308 -15.49 -3.96 -15.95
N ILE A 309 -15.94 -5.13 -16.41
CA ILE A 309 -15.74 -5.59 -17.78
C ILE A 309 -16.38 -4.65 -18.83
N LYS A 310 -17.38 -3.88 -18.43
CA LYS A 310 -18.01 -2.85 -19.28
C LYS A 310 -17.01 -1.81 -19.80
N TYR A 311 -15.92 -1.59 -19.09
CA TYR A 311 -14.87 -0.64 -19.47
C TYR A 311 -13.71 -1.29 -20.24
N LYS A 312 -13.87 -2.54 -20.72
CA LYS A 312 -12.81 -3.29 -21.42
C LYS A 312 -12.18 -2.50 -22.57
N SER A 313 -12.98 -1.90 -23.46
CA SER A 313 -12.46 -1.10 -24.58
C SER A 313 -11.69 0.11 -24.08
N ILE A 314 -12.30 0.92 -23.23
CA ILE A 314 -11.70 2.15 -22.68
C ILE A 314 -10.40 1.84 -21.92
N TYR A 315 -10.39 0.78 -21.12
CA TYR A 315 -9.21 0.33 -20.41
C TYR A 315 -8.09 -0.11 -21.36
N SER A 316 -8.43 -0.88 -22.40
CA SER A 316 -7.47 -1.34 -23.42
C SER A 316 -6.87 -0.17 -24.20
N ASP A 317 -7.69 0.81 -24.58
CA ASP A 317 -7.26 2.00 -25.29
C ASP A 317 -6.34 2.88 -24.41
N ALA A 318 -6.67 3.04 -23.12
CA ALA A 318 -5.82 3.76 -22.18
C ALA A 318 -4.44 3.11 -22.01
N LEU A 319 -4.36 1.78 -21.94
CA LEU A 319 -3.09 1.05 -21.92
C LEU A 319 -2.28 1.24 -23.22
N LYS A 320 -2.95 1.19 -24.38
CA LYS A 320 -2.30 1.42 -25.69
C LYS A 320 -1.76 2.84 -25.80
N ILE A 321 -2.54 3.83 -25.36
CA ILE A 321 -2.08 5.23 -25.30
C ILE A 321 -0.85 5.33 -24.42
N ALA A 322 -0.88 4.81 -23.20
CA ALA A 322 0.25 4.89 -22.30
C ALA A 322 1.50 4.17 -22.83
N ALA A 323 1.34 2.99 -23.43
CA ALA A 323 2.43 2.26 -24.07
C ALA A 323 3.06 3.02 -25.24
N LYS A 324 2.26 3.73 -26.06
CA LYS A 324 2.72 4.62 -27.14
C LYS A 324 3.69 5.68 -26.63
N TYR A 325 3.49 6.18 -25.39
CA TYR A 325 4.37 7.14 -24.72
C TYR A 325 5.51 6.50 -23.92
N GLY A 326 5.75 5.20 -24.10
CA GLY A 326 6.90 4.49 -23.56
C GLY A 326 6.71 3.91 -22.15
N VAL A 327 5.48 3.85 -21.63
CA VAL A 327 5.19 3.12 -20.40
C VAL A 327 5.33 1.63 -20.66
N SER A 328 6.15 0.95 -19.86
CA SER A 328 6.43 -0.48 -20.00
C SER A 328 6.08 -1.32 -18.76
N SER A 329 5.66 -0.67 -17.67
CA SER A 329 5.27 -1.33 -16.43
C SER A 329 3.92 -0.79 -15.96
N PHE A 330 2.93 -1.67 -15.95
CA PHE A 330 1.56 -1.35 -15.56
C PHE A 330 1.15 -2.16 -14.34
N SER A 331 0.24 -1.60 -13.57
CA SER A 331 -0.53 -2.38 -12.60
C SER A 331 -1.98 -1.97 -12.61
N ASN A 332 -2.84 -2.85 -12.12
CA ASN A 332 -4.25 -2.54 -11.99
C ASN A 332 -4.86 -3.14 -10.74
N TYR A 333 -5.88 -2.45 -10.24
CA TYR A 333 -6.78 -2.98 -9.23
C TYR A 333 -8.02 -3.56 -9.93
N ILE A 334 -8.37 -4.79 -9.58
CA ILE A 334 -9.53 -5.50 -10.13
C ILE A 334 -10.47 -5.85 -8.99
N LEU A 335 -11.57 -5.13 -8.86
CA LEU A 335 -12.57 -5.40 -7.85
C LEU A 335 -13.39 -6.64 -8.25
N TYR A 336 -13.59 -7.60 -7.34
CA TYR A 336 -14.43 -8.78 -7.55
C TYR A 336 -15.32 -9.05 -6.34
N ASN A 337 -16.34 -9.89 -6.51
CA ASN A 337 -17.35 -10.17 -5.47
C ASN A 337 -18.28 -8.96 -5.19
N CYS A 338 -18.46 -8.08 -6.17
CA CYS A 338 -19.42 -6.96 -6.11
C CYS A 338 -20.70 -7.35 -6.86
N ASP A 339 -20.97 -6.69 -7.96
CA ASP A 339 -22.08 -7.00 -8.88
C ASP A 339 -21.61 -7.81 -10.10
N ASP A 340 -20.34 -8.18 -10.12
CA ASP A 340 -19.69 -8.94 -11.16
C ASP A 340 -19.91 -10.46 -10.98
N LYS A 341 -19.84 -11.19 -12.09
CA LYS A 341 -19.81 -12.65 -12.09
C LYS A 341 -18.36 -13.16 -12.07
N PRO A 342 -18.11 -14.42 -11.63
CA PRO A 342 -16.78 -15.00 -11.67
C PRO A 342 -16.10 -14.96 -13.04
N GLU A 343 -16.85 -15.21 -14.14
CA GLU A 343 -16.32 -15.11 -15.49
C GLU A 343 -15.81 -13.72 -15.84
N GLU A 344 -16.43 -12.65 -15.33
CA GLU A 344 -15.98 -11.26 -15.60
C GLU A 344 -14.64 -10.96 -14.91
N LEU A 345 -14.33 -11.61 -13.76
CA LEU A 345 -12.99 -11.56 -13.18
C LEU A 345 -11.96 -12.25 -14.08
N TRP A 346 -12.29 -13.46 -14.57
CA TRP A 346 -11.43 -14.21 -15.50
C TRP A 346 -11.15 -13.39 -16.76
N GLU A 347 -12.17 -12.82 -17.38
CA GLU A 347 -12.05 -12.01 -18.59
C GLU A 347 -11.16 -10.78 -18.38
N ARG A 348 -11.34 -10.04 -17.27
CA ARG A 348 -10.50 -8.87 -16.97
C ARG A 348 -9.03 -9.23 -16.77
N LEU A 349 -8.75 -10.35 -16.10
CA LEU A 349 -7.40 -10.87 -15.96
C LEU A 349 -6.83 -11.32 -17.32
N LYS A 350 -7.64 -11.99 -18.15
CA LYS A 350 -7.22 -12.44 -19.50
C LYS A 350 -6.89 -11.26 -20.41
N VAL A 351 -7.69 -10.18 -20.35
CA VAL A 351 -7.38 -8.93 -21.09
C VAL A 351 -6.00 -8.41 -20.75
N ASN A 352 -5.58 -8.44 -19.49
CA ASN A 352 -4.26 -8.00 -19.08
C ASN A 352 -3.14 -8.90 -19.64
N VAL A 353 -3.35 -10.22 -19.66
CA VAL A 353 -2.39 -11.16 -20.27
C VAL A 353 -2.26 -10.92 -21.76
N ASP A 354 -3.39 -10.71 -22.45
CA ASP A 354 -3.38 -10.47 -23.90
C ASP A 354 -2.71 -9.14 -24.26
N LEU A 355 -3.05 -8.06 -23.54
CA LEU A 355 -2.44 -6.75 -23.75
C LEU A 355 -0.95 -6.73 -23.40
N ALA A 356 -0.54 -7.42 -22.36
CA ALA A 356 0.89 -7.55 -22.03
C ALA A 356 1.69 -8.19 -23.18
N LYS A 357 1.13 -9.25 -23.78
CA LYS A 357 1.70 -9.93 -24.94
C LYS A 357 1.68 -9.06 -26.21
N GLU A 358 0.55 -8.41 -26.51
CA GLU A 358 0.34 -7.53 -27.67
C GLU A 358 1.32 -6.35 -27.64
N LEU A 359 1.36 -5.65 -26.50
CA LEU A 359 2.14 -4.41 -26.33
C LEU A 359 3.60 -4.65 -25.90
N LYS A 360 3.97 -5.89 -25.56
CA LYS A 360 5.30 -6.28 -25.01
C LYS A 360 5.65 -5.49 -23.75
N VAL A 361 4.70 -5.34 -22.85
CA VAL A 361 4.82 -4.63 -21.57
C VAL A 361 4.55 -5.57 -20.41
N LYS A 362 4.87 -5.13 -19.19
CA LYS A 362 4.54 -5.87 -17.96
C LYS A 362 3.25 -5.34 -17.37
N ILE A 363 2.33 -6.24 -17.00
CA ILE A 363 1.06 -5.87 -16.35
C ILE A 363 0.87 -6.75 -15.11
N PHE A 364 0.78 -6.13 -13.94
CA PHE A 364 0.50 -6.81 -12.68
C PHE A 364 -0.92 -6.49 -12.23
N SER A 365 -1.71 -7.52 -11.97
CA SER A 365 -3.10 -7.34 -11.49
C SER A 365 -3.19 -7.62 -9.99
N PHE A 366 -3.96 -6.79 -9.29
CA PHE A 366 -4.26 -6.92 -7.87
C PHE A 366 -5.77 -7.16 -7.69
N PRO A 367 -6.24 -8.43 -7.71
CA PRO A 367 -7.64 -8.73 -7.45
C PRO A 367 -8.00 -8.40 -5.99
N MET A 368 -8.99 -7.54 -5.81
CA MET A 368 -9.44 -7.07 -4.51
C MET A 368 -10.86 -7.54 -4.23
N LYS A 369 -11.04 -8.32 -3.17
CA LYS A 369 -12.37 -8.77 -2.77
C LYS A 369 -13.18 -7.61 -2.22
N TYR A 370 -14.30 -7.30 -2.87
CA TYR A 370 -15.26 -6.32 -2.36
C TYR A 370 -15.97 -6.81 -1.10
N ALA A 371 -16.15 -5.89 -0.19
CA ALA A 371 -17.11 -5.97 0.91
C ALA A 371 -17.74 -4.58 1.08
N PRO A 372 -19.07 -4.48 1.29
CA PRO A 372 -19.74 -3.20 1.50
C PRO A 372 -19.10 -2.42 2.66
N ILE A 373 -18.98 -1.12 2.50
CA ILE A 373 -18.30 -0.21 3.44
C ILE A 373 -18.98 -0.10 4.82
N ASN A 374 -20.24 -0.55 4.91
CA ASN A 374 -21.02 -0.58 6.15
C ASN A 374 -20.98 -1.94 6.89
N ARG A 375 -20.13 -2.89 6.47
CA ARG A 375 -20.00 -4.19 7.12
C ARG A 375 -18.85 -4.22 8.12
N THR A 376 -19.11 -4.92 9.23
CA THR A 376 -18.13 -5.13 10.33
C THR A 376 -17.37 -6.45 10.21
N ASP A 377 -17.52 -7.16 9.09
CA ASP A 377 -16.85 -8.44 8.83
C ASP A 377 -16.44 -8.59 7.35
N ARG A 378 -15.63 -9.61 7.08
CA ARG A 378 -15.20 -9.99 5.72
C ARG A 378 -16.04 -11.10 5.07
N LYS A 379 -17.24 -11.40 5.62
CA LYS A 379 -18.04 -12.56 5.21
C LYS A 379 -18.99 -12.26 4.05
N PHE A 380 -18.96 -11.04 3.51
CA PHE A 380 -19.82 -10.68 2.37
C PHE A 380 -19.56 -11.59 1.17
N VAL A 381 -20.64 -12.01 0.55
CA VAL A 381 -20.66 -12.78 -0.69
C VAL A 381 -21.59 -12.08 -1.65
N GLY A 382 -21.06 -11.67 -2.80
CA GLY A 382 -21.81 -11.00 -3.87
C GLY A 382 -22.87 -11.90 -4.50
N LYS A 383 -23.82 -11.29 -5.19
CA LYS A 383 -25.00 -11.96 -5.74
C LYS A 383 -24.66 -13.17 -6.62
N PHE A 384 -23.61 -13.11 -7.42
CA PHE A 384 -23.20 -14.13 -8.36
C PHE A 384 -22.05 -15.02 -7.84
N TRP A 385 -21.63 -14.80 -6.60
CA TRP A 385 -20.53 -15.50 -5.95
C TRP A 385 -21.05 -16.48 -4.90
N ASN A 386 -20.22 -17.44 -4.52
CA ASN A 386 -20.47 -18.30 -3.38
C ASN A 386 -19.19 -18.43 -2.52
N LYS A 387 -19.36 -18.95 -1.31
CA LYS A 387 -18.23 -19.09 -0.35
C LYS A 387 -17.11 -19.99 -0.90
N LYS A 388 -17.46 -21.00 -1.69
CA LYS A 388 -16.49 -21.95 -2.25
C LYS A 388 -15.60 -21.27 -3.29
N TYR A 389 -16.18 -20.54 -4.23
CA TYR A 389 -15.46 -19.79 -5.23
C TYR A 389 -14.52 -18.77 -4.59
N LEU A 390 -15.01 -18.02 -3.61
CA LEU A 390 -14.20 -17.04 -2.89
C LEU A 390 -13.02 -17.69 -2.13
N LYS A 391 -13.23 -18.87 -1.52
CA LYS A 391 -12.15 -19.63 -0.88
C LYS A 391 -11.06 -20.04 -1.87
N ASN A 392 -11.45 -20.44 -3.09
CA ASN A 392 -10.51 -20.89 -4.11
C ASN A 392 -9.78 -19.70 -4.77
N ILE A 393 -10.44 -18.57 -5.04
CA ILE A 393 -9.74 -17.33 -5.43
C ILE A 393 -8.71 -16.94 -4.36
N TYR A 394 -9.11 -16.97 -3.09
CA TYR A 394 -8.18 -16.68 -1.99
C TYR A 394 -6.99 -17.66 -1.95
N ALA A 395 -7.22 -18.96 -2.23
CA ALA A 395 -6.15 -19.95 -2.28
C ALA A 395 -5.16 -19.64 -3.42
N ILE A 396 -5.65 -19.31 -4.62
CA ILE A 396 -4.82 -18.91 -5.76
C ILE A 396 -4.01 -17.65 -5.38
N LEU A 397 -4.66 -16.61 -4.86
CA LEU A 397 -4.01 -15.34 -4.53
C LEU A 397 -3.01 -15.47 -3.37
N ASN A 398 -3.23 -16.39 -2.43
CA ASN A 398 -2.26 -16.65 -1.36
C ASN A 398 -0.93 -17.18 -1.90
N VAL A 399 -0.96 -18.10 -2.87
CA VAL A 399 0.25 -18.64 -3.50
C VAL A 399 1.03 -17.54 -4.23
N THR A 400 0.34 -16.57 -4.81
CA THR A 400 0.92 -15.47 -5.59
C THR A 400 1.14 -14.19 -4.77
N LYS A 401 0.95 -14.23 -3.46
CA LYS A 401 1.03 -13.06 -2.56
C LYS A 401 0.10 -11.90 -2.98
N GLY A 402 -1.06 -12.24 -3.54
CA GLY A 402 -2.08 -11.27 -3.97
C GLY A 402 -1.85 -10.67 -5.37
N ILE A 403 -0.81 -11.09 -6.08
CA ILE A 403 -0.46 -10.53 -7.39
C ILE A 403 -0.72 -11.56 -8.48
N VAL A 404 -1.38 -11.16 -9.55
CA VAL A 404 -1.52 -11.96 -10.77
C VAL A 404 -0.61 -11.37 -11.83
N ALA A 405 0.43 -12.13 -12.21
CA ALA A 405 1.36 -11.74 -13.26
C ALA A 405 0.78 -11.98 -14.66
N ASP A 406 1.38 -11.34 -15.66
CA ASP A 406 0.96 -11.33 -17.06
C ASP A 406 1.39 -12.55 -17.89
N GLY A 407 2.08 -13.51 -17.28
CA GLY A 407 2.52 -14.71 -17.97
C GLY A 407 1.37 -15.64 -18.36
N GLU A 408 1.16 -15.87 -19.67
CA GLU A 408 0.08 -16.71 -20.20
C GLU A 408 0.08 -18.13 -19.60
N SER A 409 1.25 -18.77 -19.52
CA SER A 409 1.38 -20.10 -18.92
C SER A 409 0.97 -20.13 -17.46
N PHE A 410 1.38 -19.13 -16.68
CA PHE A 410 0.99 -18.98 -15.29
C PHE A 410 -0.52 -18.75 -15.17
N PHE A 411 -1.07 -17.84 -15.99
CA PHE A 411 -2.49 -17.50 -15.95
C PHE A 411 -3.36 -18.74 -16.26
N PHE A 412 -3.06 -19.49 -17.32
CA PHE A 412 -3.80 -20.69 -17.67
C PHE A 412 -3.72 -21.78 -16.58
N LYS A 413 -2.55 -21.90 -15.96
CA LYS A 413 -2.39 -22.82 -14.84
C LYS A 413 -3.20 -22.40 -13.62
N ALA A 414 -3.23 -21.12 -13.28
CA ALA A 414 -3.89 -20.59 -12.08
C ALA A 414 -5.42 -20.44 -12.25
N PHE A 415 -5.87 -20.00 -13.42
CA PHE A 415 -7.24 -19.58 -13.67
C PHE A 415 -7.95 -20.38 -14.78
N GLY A 416 -7.30 -21.37 -15.42
CA GLY A 416 -7.86 -22.10 -16.55
C GLY A 416 -7.69 -21.40 -17.89
N ARG A 417 -7.82 -22.18 -18.99
CA ARG A 417 -7.64 -21.67 -20.37
C ARG A 417 -8.89 -20.94 -20.88
N ASN A 418 -10.05 -21.26 -20.30
CA ASN A 418 -11.33 -20.67 -20.62
C ASN A 418 -12.19 -20.58 -19.35
N VAL A 419 -13.37 -20.02 -19.50
CA VAL A 419 -14.32 -19.79 -18.38
C VAL A 419 -14.79 -21.11 -17.78
N GLU A 420 -15.01 -22.17 -18.57
CA GLU A 420 -15.45 -23.47 -18.10
C GLU A 420 -14.38 -24.10 -17.19
N GLU A 421 -13.12 -24.13 -17.62
CA GLU A 421 -12.01 -24.60 -16.78
C GLU A 421 -11.87 -23.75 -15.50
N PHE A 422 -12.10 -22.43 -15.59
CA PHE A 422 -12.08 -21.56 -14.41
C PHE A 422 -13.12 -21.95 -13.38
N TYR A 423 -14.38 -22.22 -13.80
CA TYR A 423 -15.41 -22.69 -12.90
C TYR A 423 -15.08 -24.06 -12.29
N VAL A 424 -14.47 -24.97 -13.05
CA VAL A 424 -13.95 -26.24 -12.51
C VAL A 424 -12.93 -25.99 -11.40
N ILE A 425 -11.95 -25.11 -11.63
CA ILE A 425 -10.94 -24.75 -10.64
C ILE A 425 -11.57 -24.12 -9.39
N LEU A 426 -12.54 -23.24 -9.56
CA LEU A 426 -13.27 -22.63 -8.45
C LEU A 426 -14.09 -23.65 -7.62
N SER A 427 -14.45 -24.77 -8.23
CA SER A 427 -15.24 -25.83 -7.61
C SER A 427 -14.40 -26.92 -6.92
N MET A 428 -13.11 -27.07 -7.30
CA MET A 428 -12.21 -28.10 -6.75
C MET A 428 -12.02 -27.98 -5.23
N PRO A 429 -11.69 -29.08 -4.52
CA PRO A 429 -11.16 -29.00 -3.15
C PRO A 429 -10.03 -28.00 -3.04
N LYS A 430 -9.96 -27.27 -1.92
CA LYS A 430 -8.95 -26.19 -1.74
C LYS A 430 -7.53 -26.73 -1.87
N GLU A 431 -7.29 -27.92 -1.42
CA GLU A 431 -6.02 -28.62 -1.44
C GLU A 431 -5.52 -28.82 -2.88
N PHE A 432 -6.40 -29.13 -3.81
CA PHE A 432 -6.10 -29.28 -5.25
C PHE A 432 -5.64 -27.96 -5.87
N VAL A 433 -6.19 -26.84 -5.39
CA VAL A 433 -5.78 -25.50 -5.84
C VAL A 433 -4.45 -25.09 -5.20
N THR A 434 -4.27 -25.37 -3.91
CA THR A 434 -3.08 -24.95 -3.15
C THR A 434 -1.83 -25.75 -3.51
N TYR A 435 -1.97 -27.09 -3.64
CA TYR A 435 -0.89 -28.03 -3.96
C TYR A 435 -1.01 -28.55 -5.39
N ARG A 436 -1.35 -27.69 -6.30
CA ARG A 436 -1.78 -28.01 -7.65
C ARG A 436 -0.82 -28.90 -8.41
N ASN A 437 0.49 -28.65 -8.36
CA ASN A 437 1.48 -29.49 -9.06
C ASN A 437 1.35 -30.95 -8.65
N TYR A 438 1.27 -31.24 -7.34
CA TYR A 438 1.12 -32.59 -6.84
C TYR A 438 -0.13 -33.29 -7.38
N PHE A 439 -1.27 -32.64 -7.35
CA PHE A 439 -2.55 -33.24 -7.79
C PHE A 439 -2.62 -33.36 -9.33
N GLU A 440 -1.98 -32.49 -10.09
CA GLU A 440 -1.89 -32.58 -11.56
C GLU A 440 -0.93 -33.70 -11.99
N GLU A 441 0.25 -33.77 -11.41
CA GLU A 441 1.28 -34.76 -11.74
C GLU A 441 0.86 -36.19 -11.40
N ASN A 442 0.06 -36.37 -10.37
CA ASN A 442 -0.48 -37.67 -9.98
C ASN A 442 -1.83 -38.00 -10.64
N GLY A 443 -2.33 -37.18 -11.58
CA GLY A 443 -3.58 -37.41 -12.30
C GLY A 443 -4.87 -37.16 -11.50
N LEU A 444 -4.77 -36.89 -10.19
CA LEU A 444 -5.91 -36.74 -9.29
C LEU A 444 -6.79 -35.52 -9.66
N ALA A 445 -6.18 -34.44 -10.14
CA ALA A 445 -6.93 -33.26 -10.60
C ALA A 445 -7.72 -33.56 -11.88
N ALA A 446 -7.19 -34.36 -12.79
CA ALA A 446 -7.88 -34.78 -14.00
C ALA A 446 -9.05 -35.71 -13.67
N GLU A 447 -8.85 -36.74 -12.82
CA GLU A 447 -9.87 -37.65 -12.37
C GLU A 447 -11.03 -36.89 -11.67
N TRP A 448 -10.72 -35.96 -10.76
CA TRP A 448 -11.73 -35.16 -10.09
C TRP A 448 -12.54 -34.33 -11.09
N ARG A 449 -11.87 -33.68 -12.06
CA ARG A 449 -12.51 -32.88 -13.11
C ARG A 449 -13.48 -33.72 -13.93
N ASP A 450 -13.06 -34.91 -14.39
CA ASP A 450 -13.86 -35.77 -15.22
C ASP A 450 -15.13 -36.24 -14.48
N LYS A 451 -15.02 -36.60 -13.21
CA LYS A 451 -16.18 -36.91 -12.33
C LYS A 451 -17.08 -35.69 -12.15
N PHE A 452 -16.50 -34.50 -11.89
CA PHE A 452 -17.25 -33.24 -11.70
C PHE A 452 -18.05 -32.85 -12.96
N LEU A 453 -17.45 -32.99 -14.13
CA LEU A 453 -18.12 -32.66 -15.40
C LEU A 453 -19.31 -33.53 -15.72
N GLN A 454 -19.32 -34.77 -15.21
CA GLN A 454 -20.44 -35.73 -15.38
C GLN A 454 -21.60 -35.47 -14.43
N LEU A 455 -21.47 -34.58 -13.46
CA LEU A 455 -22.55 -34.22 -12.54
C LEU A 455 -23.65 -33.43 -13.24
N SER A 456 -24.91 -33.64 -12.83
CA SER A 456 -26.00 -32.75 -13.20
C SER A 456 -25.85 -31.37 -12.60
N ILE A 457 -26.63 -30.40 -13.04
CA ILE A 457 -26.63 -29.04 -12.49
C ILE A 457 -27.00 -29.07 -11.00
N GLU A 458 -27.99 -29.89 -10.63
CA GLU A 458 -28.43 -30.05 -9.25
C GLU A 458 -27.33 -30.64 -8.37
N GLU A 459 -26.65 -31.68 -8.83
CA GLU A 459 -25.54 -32.33 -8.14
C GLU A 459 -24.35 -31.35 -7.98
N LYS A 460 -24.04 -30.54 -9.01
CA LYS A 460 -23.00 -29.48 -8.92
C LYS A 460 -23.35 -28.45 -7.86
N ASN A 461 -24.59 -27.99 -7.81
CA ASN A 461 -25.04 -27.04 -6.81
C ASN A 461 -24.99 -27.64 -5.39
N GLU A 462 -25.40 -28.89 -5.19
CA GLU A 462 -25.29 -29.59 -3.92
C GLU A 462 -23.80 -29.71 -3.49
N LEU A 463 -22.92 -30.15 -4.40
CA LEU A 463 -21.49 -30.27 -4.12
C LEU A 463 -20.89 -28.92 -3.67
N LEU A 464 -21.19 -27.80 -4.39
CA LEU A 464 -20.72 -26.48 -4.04
C LEU A 464 -21.21 -26.04 -2.65
N GLN A 465 -22.45 -26.39 -2.28
CA GLN A 465 -22.98 -26.08 -0.97
C GLN A 465 -22.26 -26.87 0.12
N VAL A 466 -22.09 -28.18 -0.08
CA VAL A 466 -21.35 -29.07 0.84
C VAL A 466 -19.92 -28.56 1.07
N LEU A 467 -19.18 -28.26 0.00
CA LEU A 467 -17.81 -27.72 0.07
C LEU A 467 -17.75 -26.34 0.71
N SER A 468 -18.79 -25.52 0.56
CA SER A 468 -18.86 -24.18 1.16
C SER A 468 -19.10 -24.22 2.66
N GLU A 469 -19.97 -25.11 3.11
CA GLU A 469 -20.51 -25.18 4.47
C GLU A 469 -19.85 -26.27 5.32
N LYS A 470 -18.96 -27.09 4.73
CA LYS A 470 -18.34 -28.27 5.38
C LYS A 470 -19.40 -29.27 5.90
N ARG A 471 -20.47 -29.43 5.15
CA ARG A 471 -21.50 -30.42 5.45
C ARG A 471 -21.12 -31.80 4.89
N THR A 472 -21.77 -32.86 5.40
CA THR A 472 -21.75 -34.20 4.81
C THR A 472 -22.87 -34.31 3.81
N THR A 473 -22.74 -35.18 2.80
CA THR A 473 -23.81 -35.53 1.87
C THR A 473 -24.05 -37.03 1.95
N GLN A 474 -25.29 -37.44 1.69
CA GLN A 474 -25.67 -38.87 1.55
C GLN A 474 -25.54 -39.35 0.08
N ASN A 475 -25.24 -38.44 -0.86
CA ASN A 475 -25.05 -38.80 -2.26
C ASN A 475 -23.67 -39.44 -2.44
N SER A 476 -23.63 -40.72 -2.78
CA SER A 476 -22.37 -41.46 -2.95
C SER A 476 -21.46 -40.90 -4.02
N ARG A 477 -22.02 -40.40 -5.14
CA ARG A 477 -21.24 -39.77 -6.22
C ARG A 477 -20.56 -38.48 -5.75
N LEU A 478 -21.22 -37.70 -4.90
CA LEU A 478 -20.64 -36.48 -4.33
C LEU A 478 -19.61 -36.80 -3.25
N SER A 479 -19.82 -37.87 -2.48
CA SER A 479 -18.86 -38.33 -1.46
C SER A 479 -17.48 -38.62 -2.06
N GLU A 480 -17.41 -39.20 -3.25
CA GLU A 480 -16.17 -39.47 -3.96
C GLU A 480 -15.42 -38.21 -4.38
N LEU A 481 -16.11 -37.08 -4.54
CA LEU A 481 -15.54 -35.79 -4.92
C LEU A 481 -15.11 -34.94 -3.71
N LEU A 482 -15.50 -35.35 -2.52
CA LEU A 482 -15.18 -34.65 -1.28
C LEU A 482 -13.81 -35.06 -0.68
N GLY A 483 -13.30 -36.22 -1.08
CA GLY A 483 -12.00 -36.79 -0.67
C GLY A 483 -12.13 -37.65 0.57
#